data_af58e27ea0daa5fd77072b24ae889414
#
_entry.id   af58e27ea0daa5fd77072b24ae889414
#
_cell.length_a   1.000
_cell.length_b   1.000
_cell.length_c   1.000
_cell.angle_alpha   90.00
_cell.angle_beta   90.00
_cell.angle_gamma   90.00
#
_symmetry.space_group_name_H-M   'P 1'
#
loop_
_entity.id
_entity.type
_entity.pdbx_description
1 polymer ?
#
loop_
_entity_poly.entity_id
_entity_poly.type
_entity_poly.pdbx_seq_one_letter_code
_entity_poly.pdbx_strand_id
1 'polypeptide(L)'
;MKMVKSLLLGSAAGLVAVAGAQAADLPVKAKPVQYVKICSLYGVGFYYIPGTDMCIKIGGWVRAEYGWGQNGNFAWGWANNNINNRFTNNSDFRARGYITADARNQTEYGTVRGYIALGVSENEHGGDVAASNNFSANRAFIQWAGFTFGRAQSFFDFYSNPATSYWGAFPGSDTGDGGWFLMGYTAQFGNGFSATIAAEAPRKTQIAIVGDFLTPGFVAGGTGFGAGGAQAGYGGFQAPDIVANLRVDQAWGSAQLSGALHQVNMSYYGNLTTDTTTGHADDKLGWALAAGIKLNAPMIGQGDYFQAMVTYTQGALRYAFQTTQPNWAFVSGQSMSFGVVSDAVVGGSLGGVAGVTDLELTSAWVVNAAYEHFWNPRWRTSVYGGWAQVNYGDTANNQLCWASGNGTIVAGLPVATAGCDMNWQTWWVGTRTQWNVTKDFYMGLDVMYSRLEGASLVNGVATSAVTPSGLGVSTPTLIDSNQDNFSVRFRVHRDFYP
;
A
#
# COMPACT_ATOMS: atom_id res chain seq x y z
N MET A 1 96.49 -6.39 -10.44
CA MET A 1 95.79 -5.77 -11.61
C MET A 1 94.47 -6.35 -11.94
N LYS A 2 94.07 -7.60 -11.56
CA LYS A 2 92.71 -8.12 -11.84
C LYS A 2 91.58 -7.53 -10.97
N MET A 3 91.86 -7.18 -9.70
CA MET A 3 90.87 -6.62 -8.79
C MET A 3 90.41 -5.17 -9.16
N VAL A 4 91.34 -4.37 -9.66
CA VAL A 4 91.03 -2.94 -10.04
C VAL A 4 90.15 -2.90 -11.31
N LYS A 5 90.33 -3.87 -12.25
CA LYS A 5 89.47 -3.96 -13.44
C LYS A 5 88.02 -4.42 -13.11
N SER A 6 87.88 -5.31 -12.12
CA SER A 6 86.57 -5.73 -11.67
C SER A 6 85.81 -4.65 -10.92
N LEU A 7 86.52 -3.78 -10.15
CA LEU A 7 85.93 -2.63 -9.44
C LEU A 7 85.45 -1.55 -10.43
N LEU A 8 86.27 -1.26 -11.46
CA LEU A 8 85.93 -0.29 -12.49
C LEU A 8 84.77 -0.73 -13.39
N LEU A 9 84.68 -2.00 -13.72
CA LEU A 9 83.56 -2.57 -14.47
C LEU A 9 82.28 -2.64 -13.65
N GLY A 10 82.37 -2.94 -12.35
CA GLY A 10 81.24 -2.95 -11.44
C GLY A 10 80.67 -1.58 -11.21
N SER A 11 81.53 -0.58 -11.06
CA SER A 11 81.06 0.85 -10.85
C SER A 11 80.48 1.45 -12.14
N ALA A 12 81.00 1.10 -13.33
CA ALA A 12 80.45 1.53 -14.60
C ALA A 12 79.10 0.87 -14.88
N ALA A 13 78.89 -0.42 -14.54
CA ALA A 13 77.59 -1.06 -14.63
C ALA A 13 76.53 -0.51 -13.66
N GLY A 14 76.99 -0.11 -12.43
CA GLY A 14 76.13 0.50 -11.45
C GLY A 14 75.67 1.87 -11.90
N LEU A 15 76.51 2.70 -12.50
CA LEU A 15 76.16 4.01 -13.01
C LEU A 15 75.24 3.95 -14.24
N VAL A 16 75.36 2.99 -15.09
CA VAL A 16 74.44 2.78 -16.21
C VAL A 16 73.10 2.29 -15.74
N ALA A 17 72.99 1.47 -14.71
CA ALA A 17 71.75 1.01 -14.12
C ALA A 17 70.96 2.15 -13.42
N VAL A 18 71.69 3.07 -12.73
CA VAL A 18 71.09 4.22 -12.10
C VAL A 18 70.60 5.26 -13.14
N ALA A 19 71.33 5.45 -14.26
CA ALA A 19 70.93 6.35 -15.33
C ALA A 19 69.72 5.79 -16.12
N GLY A 20 69.57 4.45 -16.24
CA GLY A 20 68.40 3.82 -16.85
C GLY A 20 67.15 3.87 -16.00
N ALA A 21 67.31 3.90 -14.66
CA ALA A 21 66.18 3.97 -13.75
C ALA A 21 65.53 5.38 -13.66
N GLN A 22 66.29 6.43 -13.96
CA GLN A 22 65.73 7.80 -14.01
C GLN A 22 65.00 8.14 -15.32
N ALA A 23 65.18 7.36 -16.38
CA ALA A 23 64.49 7.56 -17.67
C ALA A 23 63.08 6.96 -17.72
N ALA A 24 62.70 6.17 -16.71
CA ALA A 24 61.37 5.54 -16.66
C ALA A 24 60.31 6.33 -15.85
N ASP A 25 60.70 7.41 -15.20
CA ASP A 25 59.77 8.20 -14.37
C ASP A 25 59.57 9.61 -14.97
N LEU A 26 59.08 9.64 -16.21
CA LEU A 26 58.38 10.82 -16.68
C LEU A 26 57.02 10.79 -15.98
N PRO A 27 56.72 11.77 -15.14
CA PRO A 27 55.35 11.89 -14.64
C PRO A 27 54.45 12.10 -15.86
N VAL A 28 53.84 11.02 -16.33
CA VAL A 28 52.66 11.16 -17.19
C VAL A 28 51.69 11.90 -16.31
N LYS A 29 51.56 13.20 -16.53
CA LYS A 29 50.53 14.04 -15.94
C LYS A 29 49.23 13.30 -16.29
N ALA A 30 48.76 12.43 -15.39
CA ALA A 30 47.49 11.74 -15.55
C ALA A 30 46.51 12.84 -15.89
N LYS A 31 45.92 12.76 -17.08
CA LYS A 31 44.80 13.65 -17.43
C LYS A 31 43.87 13.59 -16.22
N PRO A 32 43.47 14.76 -15.62
CA PRO A 32 42.55 14.75 -14.52
C PRO A 32 41.41 13.85 -14.95
N VAL A 33 41.19 12.76 -14.23
CA VAL A 33 40.02 11.92 -14.42
C VAL A 33 38.85 12.87 -14.26
N GLN A 34 38.13 13.13 -15.34
CA GLN A 34 36.93 13.95 -15.28
C GLN A 34 35.91 13.17 -14.45
N TYR A 35 36.00 13.36 -13.14
CA TYR A 35 35.00 12.86 -12.23
C TYR A 35 33.69 13.50 -12.62
N VAL A 36 32.73 12.68 -13.03
CA VAL A 36 31.31 12.91 -13.28
C VAL A 36 30.91 14.39 -13.46
N LYS A 37 30.60 14.81 -14.70
CA LYS A 37 30.08 16.13 -15.00
C LYS A 37 28.73 16.34 -14.32
N ILE A 38 28.62 17.37 -13.46
CA ILE A 38 27.36 17.70 -12.77
C ILE A 38 26.34 18.18 -13.79
N CYS A 39 25.09 17.70 -13.66
CA CYS A 39 23.94 18.14 -14.42
C CYS A 39 23.07 19.07 -13.55
N SER A 40 23.30 20.38 -13.62
CA SER A 40 22.56 21.38 -12.82
C SER A 40 21.13 21.63 -13.31
N LEU A 41 20.79 21.21 -14.53
CA LEU A 41 19.49 21.48 -15.16
C LEU A 41 18.31 20.90 -14.36
N TYR A 42 18.49 19.78 -13.69
CA TYR A 42 17.44 19.09 -12.94
C TYR A 42 17.61 19.16 -11.42
N GLY A 43 18.55 19.98 -10.94
CA GLY A 43 18.79 20.21 -9.53
C GLY A 43 19.94 19.41 -8.94
N VAL A 44 20.07 19.45 -7.64
CA VAL A 44 21.18 18.85 -6.89
C VAL A 44 21.16 17.31 -7.00
N GLY A 45 22.34 16.73 -7.13
CA GLY A 45 22.54 15.28 -7.17
C GLY A 45 22.39 14.65 -8.55
N PHE A 46 22.04 15.41 -9.58
CA PHE A 46 22.07 14.90 -10.96
C PHE A 46 23.47 15.03 -11.57
N TYR A 47 23.88 14.03 -12.31
CA TYR A 47 25.12 14.01 -13.08
C TYR A 47 24.89 13.42 -14.47
N TYR A 48 25.70 13.83 -15.45
CA TYR A 48 25.64 13.29 -16.81
C TYR A 48 26.17 11.86 -16.87
N ILE A 49 25.45 10.97 -17.54
CA ILE A 49 25.98 9.67 -17.91
C ILE A 49 27.08 9.91 -18.96
N PRO A 50 28.33 9.40 -18.75
CA PRO A 50 29.44 9.64 -19.65
C PRO A 50 29.10 9.27 -21.10
N GLY A 51 29.37 10.21 -22.05
CA GLY A 51 29.09 10.01 -23.46
C GLY A 51 27.64 10.22 -23.89
N THR A 52 26.78 10.73 -23.00
CA THR A 52 25.37 11.01 -23.31
C THR A 52 24.94 12.39 -22.80
N ASP A 53 23.81 12.89 -23.29
CA ASP A 53 23.12 14.08 -22.76
C ASP A 53 22.10 13.74 -21.66
N MET A 54 22.11 12.51 -21.19
CA MET A 54 21.20 12.03 -20.14
C MET A 54 21.78 12.37 -18.76
N CYS A 55 20.95 12.97 -17.91
CA CYS A 55 21.23 13.21 -16.50
C CYS A 55 20.60 12.13 -15.65
N ILE A 56 21.33 11.59 -14.69
CA ILE A 56 20.83 10.59 -13.75
C ILE A 56 21.10 11.00 -12.32
N LYS A 57 20.17 10.71 -11.43
CA LYS A 57 20.32 10.81 -9.98
C LYS A 57 20.07 9.45 -9.35
N ILE A 58 21.05 8.97 -8.61
CA ILE A 58 20.97 7.73 -7.83
C ILE A 58 20.80 8.10 -6.36
N GLY A 59 19.89 7.44 -5.68
CA GLY A 59 19.64 7.61 -4.26
C GLY A 59 19.00 6.38 -3.65
N GLY A 60 18.53 6.51 -2.43
CA GLY A 60 17.85 5.41 -1.77
C GLY A 60 17.77 5.60 -0.27
N TRP A 61 17.34 4.55 0.40
CA TRP A 61 17.23 4.53 1.85
C TRP A 61 17.30 3.11 2.42
N VAL A 62 17.65 3.04 3.71
CA VAL A 62 17.60 1.81 4.52
C VAL A 62 16.80 2.09 5.77
N ARG A 63 16.01 1.09 6.20
CA ARG A 63 15.10 1.20 7.34
C ARG A 63 15.11 -0.09 8.14
N ALA A 64 15.19 0.03 9.44
CA ALA A 64 14.94 -1.04 10.39
C ALA A 64 13.77 -0.66 11.29
N GLU A 65 12.90 -1.60 11.58
CA GLU A 65 11.69 -1.40 12.37
C GLU A 65 11.50 -2.56 13.36
N TYR A 66 10.97 -2.22 14.52
CA TYR A 66 10.46 -3.15 15.51
C TYR A 66 9.00 -2.81 15.77
N GLY A 67 8.13 -3.78 15.66
CA GLY A 67 6.69 -3.66 15.93
C GLY A 67 6.30 -4.50 17.14
N TRP A 68 5.33 -4.02 17.92
CA TRP A 68 4.70 -4.75 18.99
C TRP A 68 3.18 -4.50 18.95
N GLY A 69 2.40 -5.53 19.34
CA GLY A 69 0.94 -5.44 19.41
C GLY A 69 0.22 -5.74 18.11
N GLN A 70 0.90 -6.27 17.09
CA GLN A 70 0.32 -6.57 15.78
C GLN A 70 0.72 -7.92 15.20
N ASN A 71 0.98 -8.90 16.00
CA ASN A 71 1.30 -10.25 15.55
C ASN A 71 2.43 -10.38 14.55
N GLY A 72 3.50 -9.67 14.73
CA GLY A 72 4.59 -9.72 13.81
C GLY A 72 4.25 -9.19 12.41
N ASN A 73 3.19 -8.42 12.28
CA ASN A 73 2.77 -7.87 11.01
C ASN A 73 2.85 -6.36 11.00
N PHE A 74 3.45 -5.83 9.94
CA PHE A 74 3.60 -4.40 9.74
C PHE A 74 2.42 -3.74 9.00
N ALA A 75 1.35 -4.49 8.80
CA ALA A 75 0.09 -4.00 8.27
C ALA A 75 -1.00 -4.11 9.33
N TRP A 76 -1.79 -3.08 9.49
CA TRP A 76 -2.88 -3.00 10.44
C TRP A 76 -4.21 -3.37 9.77
N GLY A 77 -5.08 -4.11 10.48
CA GLY A 77 -6.45 -4.36 10.05
C GLY A 77 -6.66 -5.48 9.04
N TRP A 78 -5.70 -6.37 8.80
CA TRP A 78 -5.84 -7.48 7.85
C TRP A 78 -6.27 -8.77 8.52
N ALA A 79 -6.87 -9.68 7.75
CA ALA A 79 -7.39 -10.95 8.24
C ALA A 79 -6.42 -11.78 9.07
N ASN A 80 -5.13 -11.71 8.80
CA ASN A 80 -4.11 -12.47 9.53
C ASN A 80 -3.25 -11.59 10.44
N ASN A 81 -3.61 -10.35 10.67
CA ASN A 81 -2.67 -9.36 11.15
C ASN A 81 -2.94 -8.83 12.55
N ASN A 82 -4.08 -9.16 13.13
CA ASN A 82 -4.42 -8.75 14.49
C ASN A 82 -4.84 -9.96 15.34
N ILE A 83 -4.13 -11.08 15.18
CA ILE A 83 -4.39 -12.29 15.97
C ILE A 83 -3.49 -12.26 17.18
N ASN A 84 -4.02 -11.95 18.35
CA ASN A 84 -3.32 -11.99 19.62
C ASN A 84 -3.67 -13.27 20.36
N ASN A 85 -2.95 -14.34 20.10
CA ASN A 85 -3.09 -15.60 20.82
C ASN A 85 -1.73 -16.25 21.09
N ARG A 86 -1.73 -17.42 21.75
CA ARG A 86 -0.48 -18.09 22.14
C ARG A 86 0.36 -18.63 20.96
N PHE A 87 -0.20 -18.72 19.76
CA PHE A 87 0.47 -19.23 18.56
C PHE A 87 1.03 -18.13 17.68
N THR A 88 0.85 -16.86 18.04
CA THR A 88 1.26 -15.72 17.23
C THR A 88 2.30 -14.86 17.96
N ASN A 89 3.25 -14.35 17.21
CA ASN A 89 4.23 -13.41 17.74
C ASN A 89 3.55 -12.08 18.04
N ASN A 90 3.79 -11.53 19.23
CA ASN A 90 3.33 -10.20 19.57
C ASN A 90 4.35 -9.11 19.21
N SER A 91 5.50 -9.51 18.70
CA SER A 91 6.57 -8.61 18.27
C SER A 91 7.20 -9.12 17.00
N ASP A 92 7.70 -8.20 16.17
CA ASP A 92 8.33 -8.52 14.90
C ASP A 92 9.39 -7.49 14.52
N PHE A 93 10.42 -7.95 13.81
CA PHE A 93 11.44 -7.11 13.21
C PHE A 93 11.25 -7.02 11.70
N ARG A 94 11.53 -5.85 11.14
CA ARG A 94 11.55 -5.65 9.71
C ARG A 94 12.76 -4.85 9.27
N ALA A 95 13.42 -5.31 8.21
CA ALA A 95 14.47 -4.59 7.50
C ALA A 95 14.02 -4.29 6.07
N ARG A 96 14.24 -3.06 5.60
CA ARG A 96 13.92 -2.64 4.24
C ARG A 96 15.04 -1.80 3.66
N GLY A 97 15.29 -1.96 2.37
CA GLY A 97 16.23 -1.13 1.63
C GLY A 97 15.76 -0.91 0.21
N TYR A 98 15.85 0.34 -0.26
CA TYR A 98 15.45 0.73 -1.62
C TYR A 98 16.53 1.58 -2.28
N ILE A 99 16.76 1.30 -3.56
CA ILE A 99 17.58 2.10 -4.45
C ILE A 99 16.64 2.77 -5.45
N THR A 100 16.89 4.04 -5.73
CA THR A 100 16.15 4.82 -6.72
C THR A 100 17.06 5.33 -7.80
N ALA A 101 16.59 5.35 -9.05
CA ALA A 101 17.23 6.04 -10.16
C ALA A 101 16.21 6.94 -10.86
N ASP A 102 16.58 8.20 -11.05
CA ASP A 102 15.80 9.23 -11.75
C ASP A 102 16.64 9.70 -12.95
N ALA A 103 16.29 9.25 -14.13
CA ALA A 103 16.98 9.58 -15.39
C ALA A 103 16.16 10.59 -16.18
N ARG A 104 16.79 11.67 -16.63
CA ARG A 104 16.12 12.76 -17.38
C ARG A 104 16.98 13.24 -18.53
N ASN A 105 16.32 13.55 -19.63
CA ASN A 105 16.91 14.26 -20.74
C ASN A 105 15.92 15.26 -21.35
N GLN A 106 16.46 16.34 -21.92
CA GLN A 106 15.67 17.32 -22.63
C GLN A 106 15.51 16.88 -24.08
N THR A 107 14.28 16.94 -24.59
CA THR A 107 13.95 16.70 -26.01
C THR A 107 13.28 17.93 -26.61
N GLU A 108 13.08 17.94 -27.92
CA GLU A 108 12.30 18.99 -28.59
C GLU A 108 10.84 19.07 -28.12
N TYR A 109 10.30 17.98 -27.55
CA TYR A 109 8.93 17.88 -27.01
C TYR A 109 8.88 18.02 -25.48
N GLY A 110 9.95 18.47 -24.83
CA GLY A 110 10.06 18.64 -23.40
C GLY A 110 10.93 17.58 -22.71
N THR A 111 10.93 17.60 -21.39
CA THR A 111 11.72 16.67 -20.58
C THR A 111 11.10 15.28 -20.58
N VAL A 112 11.87 14.27 -20.96
CA VAL A 112 11.55 12.85 -20.72
C VAL A 112 12.20 12.43 -19.40
N ARG A 113 11.43 11.82 -18.53
CA ARG A 113 11.87 11.28 -17.23
C ARG A 113 11.58 9.80 -17.15
N GLY A 114 12.58 8.98 -16.83
CA GLY A 114 12.42 7.61 -16.38
C GLY A 114 12.74 7.51 -14.91
N TYR A 115 11.88 6.89 -14.12
CA TYR A 115 12.08 6.72 -12.68
C TYR A 115 11.84 5.29 -12.25
N ILE A 116 12.76 4.74 -11.45
CA ILE A 116 12.60 3.43 -10.81
C ILE A 116 12.91 3.52 -9.31
N ALA A 117 12.22 2.71 -8.51
CA ALA A 117 12.52 2.44 -7.11
C ALA A 117 12.43 0.93 -6.89
N LEU A 118 13.56 0.31 -6.64
CA LEU A 118 13.71 -1.14 -6.45
C LEU A 118 14.21 -1.42 -5.04
N GLY A 119 13.70 -2.45 -4.41
CA GLY A 119 14.17 -2.78 -3.08
C GLY A 119 13.68 -4.10 -2.52
N VAL A 120 14.15 -4.36 -1.33
CA VAL A 120 13.81 -5.54 -0.55
C VAL A 120 13.08 -5.12 0.73
N SER A 121 12.18 -5.98 1.17
CA SER A 121 11.49 -5.85 2.45
C SER A 121 11.43 -7.22 3.09
N GLU A 122 12.08 -7.38 4.22
CA GLU A 122 12.15 -8.62 4.97
C GLU A 122 11.52 -8.44 6.35
N ASN A 123 10.60 -9.31 6.69
CA ASN A 123 9.98 -9.38 8.00
C ASN A 123 10.42 -10.68 8.67
N GLU A 124 10.74 -10.62 9.93
CA GLU A 124 10.83 -11.81 10.74
C GLU A 124 9.43 -12.39 10.94
N HIS A 125 9.25 -13.67 10.63
CA HIS A 125 8.01 -14.40 10.88
C HIS A 125 8.32 -15.65 11.69
N GLY A 126 8.28 -15.52 13.03
CA GLY A 126 8.22 -16.68 13.92
C GLY A 126 9.51 -17.46 14.11
N GLY A 127 10.66 -16.82 14.14
CA GLY A 127 11.93 -17.47 14.52
C GLY A 127 13.06 -17.30 13.51
N ASP A 128 14.06 -18.16 13.59
CA ASP A 128 15.34 -18.10 12.89
C ASP A 128 15.29 -18.24 11.38
N VAL A 129 14.11 -18.28 10.79
CA VAL A 129 13.96 -18.48 9.36
C VAL A 129 13.97 -17.14 8.66
N ALA A 130 14.88 -16.97 7.73
CA ALA A 130 14.87 -15.87 6.81
C ALA A 130 13.47 -15.74 6.18
N ALA A 131 12.82 -14.62 6.45
CA ALA A 131 11.53 -14.31 5.87
C ALA A 131 11.62 -14.32 4.34
N SER A 132 10.49 -14.48 3.69
CA SER A 132 10.37 -14.41 2.25
C SER A 132 11.00 -13.13 1.72
N ASN A 133 12.03 -13.25 0.92
CA ASN A 133 12.71 -12.15 0.24
C ASN A 133 11.75 -11.50 -0.74
N ASN A 134 11.13 -10.41 -0.35
CA ASN A 134 10.23 -9.64 -1.22
C ASN A 134 11.00 -8.55 -1.95
N PHE A 135 11.63 -8.91 -3.06
CA PHE A 135 12.15 -7.92 -4.00
C PHE A 135 10.99 -7.31 -4.78
N SER A 136 10.90 -6.01 -4.80
CA SER A 136 9.79 -5.30 -5.46
C SER A 136 10.25 -4.04 -6.18
N ALA A 137 9.55 -3.71 -7.25
CA ALA A 137 9.60 -2.41 -7.92
C ALA A 137 8.42 -1.58 -7.44
N ASN A 138 8.64 -0.70 -6.46
CA ASN A 138 7.58 0.17 -5.94
C ASN A 138 7.22 1.30 -6.91
N ARG A 139 8.16 1.68 -7.76
CA ARG A 139 8.00 2.65 -8.84
C ARG A 139 8.73 2.17 -10.07
N ALA A 140 8.11 2.30 -11.21
CA ALA A 140 8.70 2.12 -12.53
C ALA A 140 7.82 2.89 -13.52
N PHE A 141 8.17 4.13 -13.83
CA PHE A 141 7.33 4.96 -14.69
C PHE A 141 8.15 5.88 -15.59
N ILE A 142 7.49 6.30 -16.66
CA ILE A 142 7.97 7.32 -17.61
C ILE A 142 7.03 8.52 -17.50
N GLN A 143 7.61 9.72 -17.47
CA GLN A 143 6.86 10.98 -17.60
C GLN A 143 7.36 11.78 -18.80
N TRP A 144 6.40 12.33 -19.56
CA TRP A 144 6.70 13.16 -20.72
C TRP A 144 5.49 14.04 -21.08
N ALA A 145 5.70 15.33 -21.24
CA ALA A 145 4.70 16.29 -21.74
C ALA A 145 3.33 16.21 -21.01
N GLY A 146 3.34 16.01 -19.69
CA GLY A 146 2.13 15.84 -18.87
C GLY A 146 1.63 14.41 -18.75
N PHE A 147 2.11 13.48 -19.57
CA PHE A 147 1.78 12.07 -19.47
C PHE A 147 2.60 11.37 -18.38
N THR A 148 2.00 10.37 -17.74
CA THR A 148 2.67 9.43 -16.84
C THR A 148 2.24 8.01 -17.22
N PHE A 149 3.20 7.12 -17.45
CA PHE A 149 2.99 5.73 -17.85
C PHE A 149 3.78 4.78 -16.94
N GLY A 150 3.13 3.75 -16.41
CA GLY A 150 3.78 2.71 -15.66
C GLY A 150 3.28 2.59 -14.23
N ARG A 151 4.17 2.20 -13.29
CA ARG A 151 3.84 2.03 -11.87
C ARG A 151 4.23 3.29 -11.09
N ALA A 152 3.24 4.10 -10.73
CA ALA A 152 3.38 5.35 -10.01
C ALA A 152 2.37 5.45 -8.87
N GLN A 153 2.31 6.55 -8.15
CA GLN A 153 1.22 6.81 -7.22
C GLN A 153 -0.07 7.07 -8.01
N SER A 154 -1.17 6.50 -7.58
CA SER A 154 -2.46 6.73 -8.19
C SER A 154 -2.87 8.20 -8.15
N PHE A 155 -3.54 8.64 -9.18
CA PHE A 155 -4.09 9.99 -9.26
C PHE A 155 -5.33 10.22 -8.38
N PHE A 156 -5.90 9.15 -7.82
CA PHE A 156 -6.95 9.26 -6.82
C PHE A 156 -6.42 9.69 -5.45
N ASP A 157 -5.17 9.32 -5.12
CA ASP A 157 -4.57 9.52 -3.80
C ASP A 157 -4.28 11.00 -3.53
N PHE A 158 -4.48 11.41 -2.29
CA PHE A 158 -4.09 12.73 -1.78
C PHE A 158 -3.43 12.63 -0.40
N TYR A 159 -4.10 11.97 0.54
CA TYR A 159 -3.59 11.79 1.89
C TYR A 159 -2.39 10.84 1.90
N SER A 160 -1.36 11.17 2.69
CA SER A 160 -0.17 10.33 2.83
C SER A 160 -0.02 9.84 4.27
N ASN A 161 -0.30 8.58 4.51
CA ASN A 161 -0.09 7.93 5.80
C ASN A 161 1.39 7.98 6.25
N PRO A 162 2.38 7.67 5.38
CA PRO A 162 3.80 7.70 5.77
C PRO A 162 4.31 9.07 6.17
N ALA A 163 3.62 10.15 5.82
CA ALA A 163 4.00 11.49 6.22
C ALA A 163 3.89 11.70 7.74
N THR A 164 2.88 11.09 8.38
CA THR A 164 2.53 11.34 9.78
C THR A 164 2.53 10.10 10.66
N SER A 165 2.67 8.89 10.08
CA SER A 165 2.65 7.61 10.79
C SER A 165 3.72 6.66 10.27
N TYR A 166 4.13 5.71 11.09
CA TYR A 166 4.97 4.58 10.66
C TYR A 166 4.14 3.36 10.25
N TRP A 167 2.85 3.37 10.51
CA TRP A 167 1.93 2.32 10.11
C TRP A 167 1.54 2.45 8.64
N GLY A 168 1.30 1.33 7.99
CA GLY A 168 0.75 1.26 6.64
C GLY A 168 -0.62 0.59 6.64
N ALA A 169 -1.26 0.56 5.47
CA ALA A 169 -2.53 -0.14 5.24
C ALA A 169 -3.72 0.38 6.07
N PHE A 170 -3.74 1.65 6.41
CA PHE A 170 -4.93 2.30 6.93
C PHE A 170 -6.09 2.26 5.93
N PRO A 171 -7.36 2.29 6.40
CA PRO A 171 -8.45 2.65 5.53
C PRO A 171 -8.19 3.99 4.84
N GLY A 172 -8.61 4.11 3.58
CA GLY A 172 -8.30 5.22 2.70
C GLY A 172 -7.45 4.81 1.50
N SER A 173 -7.38 5.69 0.52
CA SER A 173 -6.55 5.48 -0.66
C SER A 173 -5.17 6.10 -0.48
N ASP A 174 -4.17 5.25 -0.36
CA ASP A 174 -2.76 5.63 -0.34
C ASP A 174 -1.91 4.52 -0.97
N THR A 175 -1.70 4.61 -2.29
CA THR A 175 -0.83 3.70 -3.04
C THR A 175 0.63 4.14 -3.00
N GLY A 176 0.94 5.16 -2.16
CA GLY A 176 2.21 5.86 -2.14
C GLY A 176 3.45 4.99 -1.98
N ASP A 177 3.46 4.00 -1.11
CA ASP A 177 4.63 3.11 -0.94
C ASP A 177 4.68 2.02 -2.02
N GLY A 178 3.56 1.36 -2.31
CA GLY A 178 3.50 0.24 -3.24
C GLY A 178 3.42 0.61 -4.72
N GLY A 179 2.89 1.78 -5.06
CA GLY A 179 2.59 2.21 -6.42
C GLY A 179 1.42 1.46 -7.06
N TRP A 180 0.88 2.03 -8.12
CA TRP A 180 -0.21 1.48 -8.92
C TRP A 180 0.09 1.56 -10.41
N PHE A 181 -0.37 0.61 -11.20
CA PHE A 181 -0.20 0.66 -12.67
C PHE A 181 -1.19 1.65 -13.26
N LEU A 182 -0.69 2.58 -14.08
CA LEU A 182 -1.50 3.64 -14.65
C LEU A 182 -0.94 4.18 -15.96
N MET A 183 -1.84 4.82 -16.71
CA MET A 183 -1.55 5.70 -17.84
C MET A 183 -2.41 6.94 -17.66
N GLY A 184 -1.81 8.12 -17.46
CA GLY A 184 -2.55 9.34 -17.18
C GLY A 184 -1.97 10.56 -17.83
N TYR A 185 -2.81 11.58 -17.99
CA TYR A 185 -2.43 12.90 -18.49
C TYR A 185 -2.86 13.97 -17.50
N THR A 186 -1.91 14.84 -17.15
CA THR A 186 -2.13 15.99 -16.25
C THR A 186 -2.00 17.27 -17.04
N ALA A 187 -3.07 18.04 -17.12
CA ALA A 187 -3.10 19.40 -17.65
C ALA A 187 -2.82 20.42 -16.53
N GLN A 188 -1.97 21.40 -16.81
CA GLN A 188 -1.66 22.51 -15.91
C GLN A 188 -2.36 23.79 -16.44
N PHE A 189 -3.17 24.43 -15.58
CA PHE A 189 -3.94 25.65 -15.97
C PHE A 189 -3.34 26.95 -15.45
N GLY A 190 -2.18 26.88 -14.79
CA GLY A 190 -1.58 28.02 -14.11
C GLY A 190 -2.13 28.26 -12.71
N ASN A 191 -1.51 29.16 -11.96
CA ASN A 191 -1.87 29.49 -10.58
C ASN A 191 -2.05 28.28 -9.65
N GLY A 192 -1.27 27.20 -9.90
CA GLY A 192 -1.32 25.96 -9.11
C GLY A 192 -2.50 25.04 -9.40
N PHE A 193 -3.38 25.37 -10.36
CA PHE A 193 -4.48 24.48 -10.74
C PHE A 193 -4.04 23.44 -11.77
N SER A 194 -4.46 22.20 -11.54
CA SER A 194 -4.26 21.08 -12.46
C SER A 194 -5.46 20.16 -12.50
N ALA A 195 -5.61 19.43 -13.60
CA ALA A 195 -6.57 18.35 -13.71
C ALA A 195 -5.88 17.13 -14.34
N THR A 196 -6.22 15.96 -13.85
CA THR A 196 -5.69 14.70 -14.38
C THR A 196 -6.83 13.78 -14.77
N ILE A 197 -6.64 13.04 -15.87
CA ILE A 197 -7.43 11.87 -16.21
C ILE A 197 -6.48 10.69 -16.43
N ALA A 198 -6.82 9.52 -15.92
CA ALA A 198 -6.00 8.31 -15.99
C ALA A 198 -6.84 7.06 -16.20
N ALA A 199 -6.26 6.09 -16.90
CA ALA A 199 -6.66 4.70 -16.88
C ALA A 199 -5.73 3.98 -15.91
N GLU A 200 -6.29 3.39 -14.86
CA GLU A 200 -5.55 2.68 -13.82
C GLU A 200 -5.92 1.20 -13.80
N ALA A 201 -5.02 0.34 -13.34
CA ALA A 201 -5.34 -1.07 -13.14
C ALA A 201 -6.53 -1.19 -12.16
N PRO A 202 -7.50 -2.08 -12.43
CA PRO A 202 -8.69 -2.21 -11.59
C PRO A 202 -8.37 -2.47 -10.12
N ARG A 203 -8.97 -1.68 -9.24
CA ARG A 203 -8.84 -1.81 -7.79
C ARG A 203 -9.99 -2.62 -7.25
N LYS A 204 -9.80 -3.92 -7.18
CA LYS A 204 -10.81 -4.87 -6.72
C LYS A 204 -10.54 -5.38 -5.32
N THR A 205 -11.59 -5.62 -4.54
CA THR A 205 -11.58 -6.43 -3.33
C THR A 205 -12.03 -7.86 -3.68
N GLN A 206 -13.25 -8.21 -3.39
CA GLN A 206 -13.92 -9.45 -3.75
C GLN A 206 -15.38 -9.16 -4.10
N ILE A 207 -16.05 -10.13 -4.70
CA ILE A 207 -17.52 -10.23 -4.73
C ILE A 207 -17.88 -11.39 -3.82
N ALA A 208 -18.64 -11.13 -2.75
CA ALA A 208 -19.10 -12.16 -1.84
C ALA A 208 -20.24 -12.95 -2.51
N ILE A 209 -19.95 -14.18 -2.94
CA ILE A 209 -20.95 -15.10 -3.48
C ILE A 209 -21.52 -15.90 -2.32
N VAL A 210 -22.78 -15.69 -2.04
CA VAL A 210 -23.53 -16.40 -1.02
C VAL A 210 -24.13 -17.67 -1.63
N GLY A 211 -23.80 -18.81 -1.08
CA GLY A 211 -23.96 -20.14 -1.61
C GLY A 211 -25.30 -20.56 -2.17
N ASP A 212 -25.37 -21.79 -2.72
CA ASP A 212 -26.61 -22.36 -3.10
C ASP A 212 -27.51 -22.51 -1.86
N PHE A 213 -28.78 -22.12 -1.99
CA PHE A 213 -29.71 -22.06 -0.87
C PHE A 213 -30.06 -23.45 -0.27
N LEU A 214 -29.41 -24.52 -0.72
CA LEU A 214 -29.54 -25.85 -0.18
C LEU A 214 -28.51 -26.18 0.89
N THR A 215 -27.35 -25.50 0.85
CA THR A 215 -26.30 -25.64 1.85
C THR A 215 -25.83 -24.25 2.28
N PRO A 216 -26.17 -23.82 3.50
CA PRO A 216 -25.63 -22.55 4.03
C PRO A 216 -24.11 -22.54 3.96
N GLY A 217 -23.55 -21.53 3.34
CA GLY A 217 -22.11 -21.37 3.18
C GLY A 217 -21.76 -20.53 1.98
N PHE A 218 -20.49 -20.11 1.91
CA PHE A 218 -19.96 -19.41 0.73
C PHE A 218 -19.56 -20.43 -0.32
N VAL A 219 -20.04 -20.26 -1.56
CA VAL A 219 -19.76 -21.18 -2.64
C VAL A 219 -18.37 -21.04 -3.22
N ALA A 220 -17.94 -22.16 -3.71
CA ALA A 220 -16.69 -22.51 -4.35
C ALA A 220 -15.99 -21.42 -5.17
N GLY A 221 -14.82 -21.20 -4.84
CA GLY A 221 -13.86 -20.20 -5.24
C GLY A 221 -13.41 -19.41 -4.04
N GLY A 222 -14.23 -19.39 -3.01
CA GLY A 222 -13.88 -18.92 -1.73
C GLY A 222 -14.45 -19.87 -0.69
N THR A 223 -13.63 -20.57 0.01
CA THR A 223 -14.03 -21.38 1.15
C THR A 223 -14.25 -20.41 2.33
N GLY A 224 -15.50 -20.11 2.66
CA GLY A 224 -15.83 -19.19 3.75
C GLY A 224 -15.61 -17.70 3.40
N PHE A 225 -15.79 -16.82 4.39
CA PHE A 225 -15.43 -15.42 4.25
C PHE A 225 -13.93 -15.28 3.97
N GLY A 226 -13.52 -15.35 2.71
CA GLY A 226 -12.18 -15.00 2.29
C GLY A 226 -11.21 -16.12 1.92
N ALA A 227 -11.64 -17.32 1.63
CA ALA A 227 -10.72 -18.37 1.19
C ALA A 227 -10.24 -18.25 -0.27
N GLY A 228 -10.71 -17.30 -1.03
CA GLY A 228 -10.32 -17.11 -2.42
C GLY A 228 -9.34 -15.96 -2.67
N GLY A 229 -8.83 -15.32 -1.62
CA GLY A 229 -8.03 -14.11 -1.78
C GLY A 229 -8.85 -12.92 -2.28
N ALA A 230 -8.21 -11.77 -2.45
CA ALA A 230 -8.82 -10.49 -2.81
C ALA A 230 -9.51 -10.44 -4.19
N GLN A 231 -9.70 -11.57 -4.83
CA GLN A 231 -10.26 -11.67 -6.17
C GLN A 231 -11.43 -12.67 -6.25
N ALA A 232 -11.80 -13.26 -5.10
CA ALA A 232 -12.89 -14.24 -5.08
C ALA A 232 -14.16 -13.62 -5.65
N GLY A 233 -14.82 -14.36 -6.52
CA GLY A 233 -16.06 -13.96 -7.16
C GLY A 233 -15.96 -13.00 -8.34
N TYR A 234 -14.83 -12.33 -8.54
CA TYR A 234 -14.62 -11.50 -9.75
C TYR A 234 -14.39 -12.33 -11.01
N GLY A 235 -15.00 -11.88 -12.11
CA GLY A 235 -14.67 -12.29 -13.47
C GLY A 235 -13.43 -11.59 -14.03
N GLY A 236 -13.22 -11.69 -15.34
CA GLY A 236 -12.17 -10.96 -16.03
C GLY A 236 -12.56 -9.50 -16.30
N PHE A 237 -11.69 -8.56 -16.01
CA PHE A 237 -11.95 -7.14 -16.30
C PHE A 237 -11.87 -6.84 -17.78
N GLN A 238 -12.84 -6.08 -18.28
CA GLN A 238 -12.93 -5.66 -19.67
C GLN A 238 -12.44 -4.22 -19.88
N ALA A 239 -12.34 -3.44 -18.80
CA ALA A 239 -11.90 -2.06 -18.81
C ALA A 239 -11.00 -1.75 -17.60
N PRO A 240 -10.06 -0.79 -17.74
CA PRO A 240 -9.36 -0.22 -16.58
C PRO A 240 -10.32 0.62 -15.75
N ASP A 241 -9.92 0.92 -14.51
CA ASP A 241 -10.57 1.97 -13.73
C ASP A 241 -10.26 3.33 -14.38
N ILE A 242 -11.27 4.18 -14.50
CA ILE A 242 -11.09 5.57 -14.97
C ILE A 242 -11.03 6.46 -13.75
N VAL A 243 -9.88 7.10 -13.55
CA VAL A 243 -9.63 8.00 -12.43
C VAL A 243 -9.45 9.41 -12.93
N ALA A 244 -10.06 10.38 -12.27
CA ALA A 244 -9.87 11.80 -12.54
C ALA A 244 -9.68 12.59 -11.26
N ASN A 245 -8.90 13.67 -11.32
CA ASN A 245 -8.80 14.62 -10.22
C ASN A 245 -8.72 16.06 -10.70
N LEU A 246 -9.12 16.95 -9.78
CA LEU A 246 -8.87 18.39 -9.84
C LEU A 246 -8.06 18.76 -8.62
N ARG A 247 -6.92 19.45 -8.82
CA ARG A 247 -5.99 19.78 -7.75
C ARG A 247 -5.59 21.23 -7.81
N VAL A 248 -5.43 21.82 -6.63
CA VAL A 248 -4.86 23.14 -6.45
C VAL A 248 -3.70 23.08 -5.45
N ASP A 249 -2.56 23.65 -5.81
CA ASP A 249 -1.38 23.79 -4.95
C ASP A 249 -1.06 25.28 -4.81
N GLN A 250 -1.06 25.79 -3.58
CA GLN A 250 -0.89 27.21 -3.25
C GLN A 250 0.02 27.38 -2.02
N ALA A 251 0.39 28.61 -1.69
CA ALA A 251 1.20 28.90 -0.51
C ALA A 251 0.54 28.46 0.82
N TRP A 252 -0.78 28.48 0.89
CA TRP A 252 -1.53 28.01 2.06
C TRP A 252 -1.54 26.48 2.21
N GLY A 253 -1.23 25.73 1.15
CA GLY A 253 -1.28 24.27 1.09
C GLY A 253 -1.82 23.74 -0.21
N SER A 254 -2.55 22.63 -0.17
CA SER A 254 -3.13 22.01 -1.35
C SER A 254 -4.50 21.42 -1.08
N ALA A 255 -5.33 21.30 -2.13
CA ALA A 255 -6.60 20.60 -2.07
C ALA A 255 -6.82 19.79 -3.35
N GLN A 256 -7.55 18.69 -3.24
CA GLN A 256 -7.85 17.80 -4.36
C GLN A 256 -9.27 17.24 -4.23
N LEU A 257 -9.96 17.18 -5.37
CA LEU A 257 -11.16 16.37 -5.56
C LEU A 257 -10.80 15.23 -6.51
N SER A 258 -11.14 13.99 -6.15
CA SER A 258 -10.86 12.81 -6.96
C SER A 258 -12.13 12.02 -7.20
N GLY A 259 -12.23 11.40 -8.37
CA GLY A 259 -13.28 10.46 -8.72
C GLY A 259 -12.71 9.23 -9.42
N ALA A 260 -13.38 8.10 -9.25
CA ALA A 260 -13.04 6.86 -9.92
C ALA A 260 -14.31 6.12 -10.37
N LEU A 261 -14.24 5.47 -11.52
CA LEU A 261 -15.23 4.52 -12.03
C LEU A 261 -14.60 3.14 -12.08
N HIS A 262 -15.29 2.14 -11.58
CA HIS A 262 -14.81 0.78 -11.43
C HIS A 262 -15.81 -0.23 -11.99
N GLN A 263 -15.33 -1.26 -12.71
CA GLN A 263 -16.18 -2.34 -13.21
C GLN A 263 -16.37 -3.41 -12.11
N VAL A 264 -17.62 -3.68 -11.73
CA VAL A 264 -17.98 -4.77 -10.83
C VAL A 264 -18.62 -5.86 -11.66
N ASN A 265 -17.87 -6.93 -11.95
CA ASN A 265 -18.30 -8.06 -12.73
C ASN A 265 -17.98 -9.36 -12.01
N MET A 266 -18.96 -10.24 -11.87
CA MET A 266 -18.74 -11.52 -11.23
C MET A 266 -18.33 -12.62 -12.24
N SER A 267 -17.71 -13.67 -11.73
CA SER A 267 -17.51 -14.92 -12.44
C SER A 267 -18.83 -15.67 -12.64
N TYR A 268 -18.78 -16.81 -13.33
CA TYR A 268 -19.97 -17.64 -13.50
C TYR A 268 -20.45 -18.24 -12.17
N TYR A 269 -21.77 -18.49 -12.06
CA TYR A 269 -22.32 -19.28 -10.98
C TYR A 269 -21.75 -20.71 -11.03
N GLY A 270 -21.51 -21.34 -9.90
CA GLY A 270 -20.99 -22.70 -9.82
C GLY A 270 -19.46 -22.77 -9.80
N ASN A 271 -18.86 -23.67 -10.51
CA ASN A 271 -17.43 -23.88 -10.52
C ASN A 271 -16.74 -22.89 -11.47
N LEU A 272 -15.96 -22.03 -10.93
CA LEU A 272 -15.46 -20.74 -11.32
C LEU A 272 -14.66 -20.63 -12.60
N THR A 273 -14.14 -21.69 -13.16
CA THR A 273 -13.18 -21.59 -14.26
C THR A 273 -13.60 -22.31 -15.53
N THR A 274 -14.53 -23.22 -15.45
CA THR A 274 -14.87 -24.11 -16.57
C THR A 274 -16.36 -24.21 -16.92
N ASP A 275 -17.24 -23.77 -16.03
CA ASP A 275 -18.68 -23.88 -16.26
C ASP A 275 -19.30 -22.55 -16.71
N THR A 276 -19.21 -22.31 -18.02
CA THR A 276 -19.81 -21.12 -18.67
C THR A 276 -21.32 -21.26 -18.89
N THR A 277 -21.93 -22.39 -18.50
CA THR A 277 -23.34 -22.68 -18.75
C THR A 277 -24.26 -22.24 -17.63
N THR A 278 -23.68 -21.96 -16.45
CA THR A 278 -24.44 -21.56 -15.24
C THR A 278 -24.91 -20.11 -15.25
N GLY A 279 -24.40 -19.29 -16.17
CA GLY A 279 -24.72 -17.87 -16.20
C GLY A 279 -23.94 -17.04 -15.12
N HIS A 280 -24.22 -15.78 -15.06
CA HIS A 280 -23.63 -14.82 -14.10
C HIS A 280 -24.62 -13.66 -13.87
N ALA A 281 -24.43 -12.89 -12.80
CA ALA A 281 -25.16 -11.63 -12.61
C ALA A 281 -24.70 -10.56 -13.62
N ASP A 282 -25.58 -9.61 -13.91
CA ASP A 282 -25.25 -8.47 -14.77
C ASP A 282 -24.15 -7.60 -14.13
N ASP A 283 -23.24 -7.12 -14.99
CA ASP A 283 -22.17 -6.21 -14.56
C ASP A 283 -22.76 -4.90 -14.03
N LYS A 284 -22.13 -4.36 -12.98
CA LYS A 284 -22.49 -3.05 -12.42
C LYS A 284 -21.28 -2.10 -12.44
N LEU A 285 -21.59 -0.79 -12.44
CA LEU A 285 -20.61 0.25 -12.34
C LEU A 285 -20.46 0.67 -10.86
N GLY A 286 -19.30 0.38 -10.28
CA GLY A 286 -18.87 0.93 -9.01
C GLY A 286 -18.21 2.29 -9.19
N TRP A 287 -18.19 3.10 -8.15
CA TRP A 287 -17.59 4.43 -8.19
C TRP A 287 -17.06 4.86 -6.81
N ALA A 288 -16.11 5.79 -6.83
CA ALA A 288 -15.57 6.42 -5.64
C ALA A 288 -15.41 7.92 -5.84
N LEU A 289 -15.62 8.69 -4.78
CA LEU A 289 -15.36 10.12 -4.71
C LEU A 289 -14.53 10.42 -3.47
N ALA A 290 -13.58 11.34 -3.58
CA ALA A 290 -12.78 11.78 -2.45
C ALA A 290 -12.49 13.28 -2.50
N ALA A 291 -12.39 13.89 -1.33
CA ALA A 291 -11.93 15.26 -1.15
C ALA A 291 -10.80 15.29 -0.12
N GLY A 292 -9.68 15.87 -0.49
CA GLY A 292 -8.50 16.00 0.36
C GLY A 292 -8.05 17.45 0.51
N ILE A 293 -7.51 17.78 1.68
CA ILE A 293 -6.93 19.09 1.98
C ILE A 293 -5.65 18.94 2.79
N LYS A 294 -4.66 19.76 2.47
CA LYS A 294 -3.47 19.98 3.29
C LYS A 294 -3.31 21.47 3.52
N LEU A 295 -3.26 21.86 4.78
CA LEU A 295 -3.13 23.26 5.22
C LEU A 295 -1.78 23.43 5.89
N ASN A 296 -0.96 24.34 5.37
CA ASN A 296 0.27 24.78 6.02
C ASN A 296 -0.09 25.67 7.20
N ALA A 297 0.52 25.45 8.36
CA ALA A 297 0.22 26.17 9.61
C ALA A 297 1.45 26.88 10.20
N PRO A 298 2.18 27.70 9.41
CA PRO A 298 3.41 28.35 9.88
C PRO A 298 3.19 29.32 11.05
N MET A 299 1.94 29.72 11.30
CA MET A 299 1.54 30.56 12.44
C MET A 299 1.60 29.81 13.78
N ILE A 300 1.57 28.45 13.76
CA ILE A 300 1.68 27.59 14.96
C ILE A 300 3.15 27.18 15.13
N GLY A 301 3.76 26.67 14.07
CA GLY A 301 5.16 26.27 14.03
C GLY A 301 5.69 26.24 12.61
N GLN A 302 6.95 26.59 12.41
CA GLN A 302 7.55 26.57 11.09
C GLN A 302 7.62 25.14 10.54
N GLY A 303 6.91 24.88 9.45
CA GLY A 303 6.81 23.55 8.83
C GLY A 303 5.58 22.76 9.24
N ASP A 304 4.81 23.24 10.21
CA ASP A 304 3.57 22.61 10.66
C ASP A 304 2.54 22.52 9.53
N TYR A 305 1.80 21.43 9.53
CA TYR A 305 0.69 21.26 8.61
C TYR A 305 -0.38 20.33 9.16
N PHE A 306 -1.60 20.55 8.70
CA PHE A 306 -2.73 19.65 8.82
C PHE A 306 -3.00 19.00 7.47
N GLN A 307 -3.35 17.71 7.44
CA GLN A 307 -3.85 17.04 6.24
C GLN A 307 -5.08 16.21 6.60
N ALA A 308 -6.05 16.15 5.68
CA ALA A 308 -7.23 15.32 5.82
C ALA A 308 -7.75 14.87 4.45
N MET A 309 -8.46 13.75 4.44
CA MET A 309 -9.16 13.23 3.28
C MET A 309 -10.43 12.51 3.72
N VAL A 310 -11.50 12.74 3.00
CA VAL A 310 -12.73 11.97 3.10
C VAL A 310 -12.97 11.24 1.80
N THR A 311 -13.37 9.99 1.87
CA THR A 311 -13.66 9.13 0.72
C THR A 311 -15.01 8.47 0.93
N TYR A 312 -15.82 8.46 -0.12
CA TYR A 312 -17.03 7.65 -0.23
C TYR A 312 -16.92 6.75 -1.45
N THR A 313 -17.41 5.52 -1.33
CA THR A 313 -17.40 4.57 -2.43
C THR A 313 -18.62 3.68 -2.42
N GLN A 314 -19.05 3.27 -3.59
CA GLN A 314 -20.09 2.26 -3.79
C GLN A 314 -19.61 1.26 -4.85
N GLY A 315 -19.46 -0.02 -4.47
CA GLY A 315 -18.97 -1.07 -5.35
C GLY A 315 -17.49 -0.91 -5.76
N ALA A 316 -16.71 -0.09 -5.03
CA ALA A 316 -15.30 0.15 -5.33
C ALA A 316 -14.51 0.33 -4.01
N LEU A 317 -14.67 -0.63 -3.08
CA LEU A 317 -14.20 -0.51 -1.71
C LEU A 317 -12.69 -0.37 -1.60
N ARG A 318 -11.93 -0.79 -2.60
CA ARG A 318 -10.48 -0.66 -2.58
C ARG A 318 -9.97 0.78 -2.71
N TYR A 319 -10.85 1.73 -3.03
CA TYR A 319 -10.57 3.16 -2.92
C TYR A 319 -10.76 3.68 -1.47
N ALA A 320 -11.50 2.94 -0.65
CA ALA A 320 -11.68 3.18 0.78
C ALA A 320 -10.75 2.28 1.64
N PHE A 321 -10.45 1.06 1.18
CA PHE A 321 -9.58 0.09 1.86
C PHE A 321 -8.52 -0.39 0.87
N GLN A 322 -7.34 0.18 0.91
CA GLN A 322 -6.25 -0.19 -0.01
C GLN A 322 -5.81 -1.66 0.12
N THR A 323 -6.13 -2.32 1.24
CA THR A 323 -5.87 -3.74 1.47
C THR A 323 -6.56 -4.62 0.44
N THR A 324 -5.93 -5.73 0.08
CA THR A 324 -6.49 -6.74 -0.82
C THR A 324 -7.21 -7.86 -0.07
N GLN A 325 -7.24 -7.81 1.25
CA GLN A 325 -7.83 -8.88 2.06
C GLN A 325 -9.36 -8.76 2.08
N PRO A 326 -10.06 -9.90 2.10
CA PRO A 326 -11.53 -9.94 2.07
C PRO A 326 -12.18 -9.58 3.40
N ASN A 327 -11.40 -9.50 4.46
CA ASN A 327 -11.90 -9.23 5.79
C ASN A 327 -11.02 -8.22 6.53
N TRP A 328 -11.64 -7.48 7.42
CA TRP A 328 -11.01 -6.66 8.42
C TRP A 328 -11.29 -7.30 9.77
N ALA A 329 -10.28 -7.77 10.48
CA ALA A 329 -10.50 -8.58 11.68
C ALA A 329 -9.50 -8.29 12.79
N PHE A 330 -10.01 -8.29 14.02
CA PHE A 330 -9.21 -8.29 15.25
C PHE A 330 -9.51 -9.56 16.03
N VAL A 331 -8.49 -10.29 16.42
CA VAL A 331 -8.61 -11.54 17.17
C VAL A 331 -7.82 -11.43 18.46
N SER A 332 -8.46 -11.71 19.59
CA SER A 332 -7.82 -11.74 20.90
C SER A 332 -8.19 -13.03 21.63
N GLY A 333 -7.20 -13.89 21.84
CA GLY A 333 -7.43 -15.21 22.46
C GLY A 333 -8.37 -16.09 21.62
N GLN A 334 -9.57 -16.35 22.14
CA GLN A 334 -10.63 -17.12 21.49
C GLN A 334 -11.79 -16.24 20.98
N SER A 335 -11.63 -14.92 21.06
CA SER A 335 -12.64 -13.96 20.64
C SER A 335 -12.19 -13.23 19.39
N MET A 336 -13.11 -12.94 18.50
CA MET A 336 -12.85 -12.27 17.23
C MET A 336 -13.94 -11.25 16.94
N SER A 337 -13.53 -10.08 16.46
CA SER A 337 -14.39 -9.13 15.72
C SER A 337 -13.97 -9.11 14.26
N PHE A 338 -14.90 -9.03 13.34
CA PHE A 338 -14.60 -8.98 11.93
C PHE A 338 -15.60 -8.11 11.15
N GLY A 339 -15.15 -7.62 10.02
CA GLY A 339 -15.98 -7.01 8.97
C GLY A 339 -15.61 -7.58 7.62
N VAL A 340 -16.58 -7.86 6.78
CA VAL A 340 -16.36 -8.30 5.40
C VAL A 340 -15.99 -7.08 4.56
N VAL A 341 -14.99 -7.22 3.68
CA VAL A 341 -14.59 -6.20 2.70
C VAL A 341 -14.90 -6.76 1.31
N SER A 342 -16.00 -6.33 0.74
CA SER A 342 -16.49 -6.85 -0.55
C SER A 342 -17.08 -5.71 -1.38
N ASP A 343 -16.73 -5.62 -2.68
CA ASP A 343 -17.29 -4.61 -3.58
C ASP A 343 -18.77 -4.83 -3.83
N ALA A 344 -19.20 -6.10 -3.83
CA ALA A 344 -20.60 -6.46 -3.96
C ALA A 344 -20.89 -7.80 -3.27
N VAL A 345 -22.16 -8.05 -3.03
CA VAL A 345 -22.71 -9.33 -2.56
C VAL A 345 -23.70 -9.87 -3.61
N VAL A 346 -23.67 -11.16 -3.86
CA VAL A 346 -24.61 -11.82 -4.79
C VAL A 346 -25.04 -13.17 -4.22
N GLY A 347 -26.32 -13.49 -4.37
CA GLY A 347 -26.88 -14.82 -4.07
C GLY A 347 -26.72 -15.77 -5.25
N GLY A 348 -26.21 -16.98 -5.01
CA GLY A 348 -26.12 -18.02 -6.02
C GLY A 348 -27.50 -18.68 -6.30
N SER A 349 -27.80 -18.96 -7.57
CA SER A 349 -28.98 -19.70 -7.98
C SER A 349 -28.62 -21.14 -8.35
N LEU A 350 -28.07 -21.91 -7.43
CA LEU A 350 -27.83 -23.33 -7.63
C LEU A 350 -28.89 -24.15 -6.88
N GLY A 351 -29.60 -24.99 -7.58
CA GLY A 351 -30.62 -25.88 -6.99
C GLY A 351 -32.07 -25.46 -7.17
N GLY A 352 -32.39 -24.48 -8.01
CA GLY A 352 -33.77 -24.16 -8.42
C GLY A 352 -34.55 -23.28 -7.46
N VAL A 353 -33.90 -22.72 -6.43
CA VAL A 353 -34.49 -21.67 -5.59
C VAL A 353 -34.10 -20.32 -6.18
N ALA A 354 -35.10 -19.46 -6.45
CA ALA A 354 -34.88 -18.11 -6.93
C ALA A 354 -34.19 -17.28 -5.84
N GLY A 355 -32.89 -17.21 -5.93
CA GLY A 355 -32.10 -16.28 -5.09
C GLY A 355 -32.07 -14.89 -5.69
N VAL A 356 -31.54 -13.94 -4.91
CA VAL A 356 -31.19 -12.62 -5.44
C VAL A 356 -29.95 -12.79 -6.32
N THR A 357 -30.15 -12.76 -7.62
CA THR A 357 -29.13 -13.02 -8.64
C THR A 357 -28.41 -11.76 -9.10
N ASP A 358 -28.84 -10.58 -8.64
CA ASP A 358 -28.20 -9.31 -8.93
C ASP A 358 -27.04 -9.04 -7.97
N LEU A 359 -26.04 -8.29 -8.45
CA LEU A 359 -24.98 -7.74 -7.63
C LEU A 359 -25.52 -6.60 -6.74
N GLU A 360 -25.45 -6.78 -5.43
CA GLU A 360 -25.76 -5.71 -4.46
C GLU A 360 -24.47 -4.98 -4.09
N LEU A 361 -24.31 -3.74 -4.57
CA LEU A 361 -23.11 -2.96 -4.36
C LEU A 361 -22.97 -2.52 -2.90
N THR A 362 -21.80 -2.72 -2.33
CA THR A 362 -21.45 -2.31 -0.97
C THR A 362 -21.00 -0.86 -0.96
N SER A 363 -21.36 -0.11 0.08
CA SER A 363 -20.89 1.25 0.26
C SER A 363 -19.93 1.38 1.44
N ALA A 364 -19.01 2.35 1.36
CA ALA A 364 -18.10 2.66 2.45
C ALA A 364 -17.79 4.15 2.54
N TRP A 365 -17.58 4.60 3.79
CA TRP A 365 -17.03 5.90 4.12
C TRP A 365 -15.71 5.76 4.82
N VAL A 366 -14.78 6.66 4.53
CA VAL A 366 -13.51 6.77 5.24
C VAL A 366 -13.16 8.22 5.45
N VAL A 367 -12.71 8.55 6.65
CA VAL A 367 -12.16 9.85 7.01
C VAL A 367 -10.79 9.64 7.64
N ASN A 368 -9.78 10.33 7.11
CA ASN A 368 -8.43 10.38 7.65
C ASN A 368 -8.07 11.82 7.96
N ALA A 369 -7.41 12.06 9.09
CA ALA A 369 -6.85 13.36 9.43
C ALA A 369 -5.55 13.20 10.21
N ALA A 370 -4.65 14.16 10.03
CA ALA A 370 -3.40 14.22 10.79
C ALA A 370 -2.89 15.67 10.89
N TYR A 371 -2.22 15.95 12.00
CA TYR A 371 -1.48 17.18 12.21
C TYR A 371 -0.03 16.84 12.57
N GLU A 372 0.92 17.50 11.93
CA GLU A 372 2.34 17.39 12.24
C GLU A 372 2.88 18.70 12.81
N HIS A 373 3.50 18.63 13.98
CA HIS A 373 4.13 19.74 14.66
C HIS A 373 5.66 19.61 14.68
N PHE A 374 6.35 20.64 14.25
CA PHE A 374 7.81 20.73 14.27
C PHE A 374 8.26 21.56 15.48
N TRP A 375 8.61 20.89 16.57
CA TRP A 375 9.15 21.54 17.77
C TRP A 375 10.43 22.35 17.48
N ASN A 376 11.24 21.79 16.60
CA ASN A 376 12.47 22.36 16.07
C ASN A 376 12.95 21.51 14.88
N PRO A 377 14.04 21.87 14.16
CA PRO A 377 14.52 21.10 13.02
C PRO A 377 14.87 19.63 13.31
N ARG A 378 15.07 19.27 14.57
CA ARG A 378 15.43 17.91 14.97
C ARG A 378 14.26 17.10 15.52
N TRP A 379 13.22 17.72 16.05
CA TRP A 379 12.11 17.05 16.70
C TRP A 379 10.79 17.43 16.07
N ARG A 380 10.00 16.42 15.75
CA ARG A 380 8.63 16.58 15.28
C ARG A 380 7.72 15.52 15.89
N THR A 381 6.46 15.87 16.08
CA THR A 381 5.43 14.97 16.57
C THR A 381 4.18 15.13 15.72
N SER A 382 3.58 14.02 15.32
CA SER A 382 2.29 14.01 14.65
C SER A 382 1.23 13.38 15.55
N VAL A 383 0.00 13.85 15.40
CA VAL A 383 -1.21 13.17 15.87
C VAL A 383 -2.03 12.85 14.62
N TYR A 384 -2.49 11.62 14.52
CA TYR A 384 -3.25 11.16 13.37
C TYR A 384 -4.38 10.24 13.82
N GLY A 385 -5.39 10.09 12.98
CA GLY A 385 -6.48 9.19 13.22
C GLY A 385 -7.45 9.16 12.05
N GLY A 386 -8.45 8.32 12.18
CA GLY A 386 -9.48 8.18 11.18
C GLY A 386 -10.62 7.26 11.63
N TRP A 387 -11.59 7.18 10.76
CA TRP A 387 -12.75 6.34 10.92
C TRP A 387 -13.17 5.80 9.55
N ALA A 388 -13.62 4.55 9.53
CA ALA A 388 -14.12 3.89 8.34
C ALA A 388 -15.36 3.07 8.69
N GLN A 389 -16.34 3.09 7.79
CA GLN A 389 -17.58 2.32 7.90
C GLN A 389 -17.88 1.64 6.58
N VAL A 390 -18.33 0.39 6.66
CA VAL A 390 -18.86 -0.39 5.53
C VAL A 390 -20.32 -0.70 5.79
N ASN A 391 -21.15 -0.40 4.80
CA ASN A 391 -22.58 -0.62 4.88
C ASN A 391 -23.05 -1.52 3.73
N TYR A 392 -23.80 -2.53 4.09
CA TYR A 392 -24.54 -3.41 3.19
C TYR A 392 -25.99 -2.97 3.13
N GLY A 393 -26.58 -2.97 1.94
CA GLY A 393 -28.04 -2.84 1.81
C GLY A 393 -28.77 -4.02 2.43
N ASP A 394 -30.06 -3.87 2.68
CA ASP A 394 -30.88 -4.88 3.36
C ASP A 394 -30.78 -6.26 2.70
N THR A 395 -30.81 -6.31 1.36
CA THR A 395 -30.67 -7.56 0.58
C THR A 395 -29.32 -8.22 0.82
N ALA A 396 -28.22 -7.45 0.71
CA ALA A 396 -26.86 -7.96 0.92
C ALA A 396 -26.67 -8.41 2.37
N ASN A 397 -27.16 -7.62 3.34
CA ASN A 397 -27.09 -7.97 4.75
C ASN A 397 -27.85 -9.27 5.06
N ASN A 398 -29.07 -9.44 4.54
CA ASN A 398 -29.84 -10.67 4.68
C ASN A 398 -29.11 -11.88 4.12
N GLN A 399 -28.49 -11.75 2.95
CA GLN A 399 -27.70 -12.82 2.31
C GLN A 399 -26.47 -13.18 3.16
N LEU A 400 -25.72 -12.21 3.64
CA LEU A 400 -24.51 -12.42 4.45
C LEU A 400 -24.88 -13.02 5.82
N CYS A 401 -25.95 -12.56 6.46
CA CYS A 401 -26.46 -13.12 7.71
C CYS A 401 -26.90 -14.58 7.52
N TRP A 402 -27.63 -14.88 6.45
CA TRP A 402 -28.02 -16.25 6.16
C TRP A 402 -26.80 -17.14 5.90
N ALA A 403 -25.84 -16.69 5.11
CA ALA A 403 -24.60 -17.43 4.85
C ALA A 403 -23.77 -17.67 6.13
N SER A 404 -23.88 -16.79 7.08
CA SER A 404 -23.21 -16.91 8.39
C SER A 404 -23.98 -17.82 9.38
N GLY A 405 -25.06 -18.48 8.94
CA GLY A 405 -25.91 -19.28 9.81
C GLY A 405 -26.82 -18.48 10.75
N ASN A 406 -26.94 -17.17 10.52
CA ASN A 406 -27.76 -16.25 11.31
C ASN A 406 -28.95 -15.72 10.48
N GLY A 407 -29.53 -16.57 9.67
CA GLY A 407 -30.69 -16.25 8.84
C GLY A 407 -31.50 -17.48 8.50
N THR A 408 -32.66 -17.26 7.90
CA THR A 408 -33.60 -18.29 7.43
C THR A 408 -34.03 -17.98 6.00
N ILE A 409 -34.62 -18.97 5.30
CA ILE A 409 -35.26 -18.75 4.00
C ILE A 409 -36.75 -18.56 4.20
N VAL A 410 -37.27 -17.41 3.78
CA VAL A 410 -38.72 -17.08 3.80
C VAL A 410 -39.16 -16.78 2.37
N ALA A 411 -40.15 -17.55 1.87
CA ALA A 411 -40.65 -17.45 0.49
C ALA A 411 -39.52 -17.51 -0.59
N GLY A 412 -38.48 -18.30 -0.35
CA GLY A 412 -37.35 -18.48 -1.27
C GLY A 412 -36.26 -17.38 -1.18
N LEU A 413 -36.35 -16.44 -0.24
CA LEU A 413 -35.38 -15.39 -0.05
C LEU A 413 -34.66 -15.48 1.31
N PRO A 414 -33.36 -15.18 1.39
CA PRO A 414 -32.66 -15.05 2.66
C PRO A 414 -33.22 -13.91 3.51
N VAL A 415 -33.47 -14.18 4.79
CA VAL A 415 -33.89 -13.21 5.77
C VAL A 415 -32.98 -13.32 7.00
N ALA A 416 -32.40 -12.25 7.44
CA ALA A 416 -31.58 -12.20 8.65
C ALA A 416 -32.43 -12.54 9.88
N THR A 417 -31.85 -13.32 10.80
CA THR A 417 -32.41 -13.43 12.16
C THR A 417 -32.27 -12.09 12.86
N ALA A 418 -33.29 -11.70 13.63
CA ALA A 418 -33.27 -10.44 14.36
C ALA A 418 -32.03 -10.34 15.24
N GLY A 419 -31.26 -9.26 15.09
CA GLY A 419 -29.99 -9.03 15.76
C GLY A 419 -28.74 -9.40 14.96
N CYS A 420 -28.87 -10.02 13.79
CA CYS A 420 -27.75 -10.15 12.86
C CYS A 420 -27.60 -8.90 12.01
N ASP A 421 -26.41 -8.30 12.03
CA ASP A 421 -26.02 -7.15 11.21
C ASP A 421 -24.57 -7.33 10.76
N MET A 422 -24.35 -7.28 9.45
CA MET A 422 -23.03 -7.43 8.83
C MET A 422 -22.37 -6.08 8.54
N ASN A 423 -23.04 -4.97 8.82
CA ASN A 423 -22.43 -3.65 8.81
C ASN A 423 -21.35 -3.56 9.90
N TRP A 424 -20.30 -2.80 9.64
CA TRP A 424 -19.19 -2.68 10.57
C TRP A 424 -18.46 -1.36 10.41
N GLN A 425 -17.74 -0.97 11.45
CA GLN A 425 -16.91 0.22 11.45
C GLN A 425 -15.61 0.00 12.23
N THR A 426 -14.62 0.81 11.92
CA THR A 426 -13.34 0.81 12.64
C THR A 426 -12.83 2.24 12.77
N TRP A 427 -12.15 2.54 13.86
CA TRP A 427 -11.51 3.82 14.06
C TRP A 427 -10.16 3.63 14.74
N TRP A 428 -9.30 4.61 14.57
CA TRP A 428 -7.96 4.60 15.11
C TRP A 428 -7.51 6.00 15.47
N VAL A 429 -6.61 6.08 16.44
CA VAL A 429 -5.89 7.29 16.82
C VAL A 429 -4.47 6.92 17.20
N GLY A 430 -3.51 7.73 16.78
CA GLY A 430 -2.11 7.48 17.08
C GLY A 430 -1.29 8.75 17.13
N THR A 431 -0.06 8.58 17.60
CA THR A 431 0.93 9.65 17.68
C THR A 431 2.31 9.10 17.35
N ARG A 432 3.03 9.83 16.50
CA ARG A 432 4.41 9.53 16.17
C ARG A 432 5.30 10.66 16.63
N THR A 433 6.36 10.36 17.38
CA THR A 433 7.45 11.30 17.67
C THR A 433 8.72 10.85 16.97
N GLN A 434 9.36 11.77 16.25
CA GLN A 434 10.54 11.52 15.46
C GLN A 434 11.67 12.48 15.85
N TRP A 435 12.86 11.91 16.03
CA TRP A 435 14.11 12.64 16.22
C TRP A 435 14.98 12.52 14.98
N ASN A 436 15.19 13.63 14.29
CA ASN A 436 16.14 13.75 13.20
C ASN A 436 17.55 14.00 13.79
N VAL A 437 18.33 12.93 13.89
CA VAL A 437 19.70 12.98 14.42
C VAL A 437 20.57 13.80 13.47
N THR A 438 20.43 13.57 12.16
CA THR A 438 20.97 14.38 11.08
C THR A 438 19.86 14.66 10.05
N LYS A 439 20.15 15.42 8.98
CA LYS A 439 19.18 15.70 7.90
C LYS A 439 18.69 14.43 7.19
N ASP A 440 19.47 13.37 7.22
CA ASP A 440 19.30 12.14 6.45
C ASP A 440 19.24 10.87 7.32
N PHE A 441 19.25 11.03 8.66
CA PHE A 441 19.14 9.94 9.61
C PHE A 441 18.18 10.30 10.74
N TYR A 442 17.17 9.48 10.94
CA TYR A 442 16.21 9.65 12.03
C TYR A 442 15.85 8.33 12.72
N MET A 443 15.36 8.49 13.93
CA MET A 443 14.66 7.43 14.67
C MET A 443 13.40 7.99 15.29
N GLY A 444 12.45 7.11 15.59
CA GLY A 444 11.20 7.55 16.18
C GLY A 444 10.32 6.41 16.66
N LEU A 445 9.34 6.80 17.45
CA LEU A 445 8.34 5.93 18.04
C LEU A 445 6.95 6.36 17.57
N ASP A 446 6.13 5.37 17.23
CA ASP A 446 4.74 5.53 16.83
C ASP A 446 3.87 4.61 17.69
N VAL A 447 2.85 5.17 18.29
CA VAL A 447 1.90 4.47 19.17
C VAL A 447 0.50 4.67 18.63
N MET A 448 -0.25 3.58 18.51
CA MET A 448 -1.60 3.61 17.96
C MET A 448 -2.55 2.75 18.79
N TYR A 449 -3.72 3.30 19.02
CA TYR A 449 -4.89 2.55 19.50
C TYR A 449 -5.90 2.46 18.36
N SER A 450 -6.53 1.31 18.21
CA SER A 450 -7.57 1.06 17.21
C SER A 450 -8.67 0.21 17.79
N ARG A 451 -9.89 0.39 17.26
CA ARG A 451 -11.08 -0.35 17.65
C ARG A 451 -11.84 -0.81 16.41
N LEU A 452 -12.26 -2.05 16.42
CA LEU A 452 -13.15 -2.63 15.42
C LEU A 452 -14.50 -2.91 16.09
N GLU A 453 -15.55 -2.32 15.55
CA GLU A 453 -16.94 -2.63 15.81
C GLU A 453 -17.44 -3.43 14.61
N GLY A 454 -17.30 -4.74 14.71
CA GLY A 454 -17.50 -5.71 13.62
C GLY A 454 -18.93 -6.16 13.49
N ALA A 455 -19.14 -7.13 12.62
CA ALA A 455 -20.43 -7.76 12.39
C ALA A 455 -21.02 -8.33 13.68
N SER A 456 -22.33 -8.17 13.86
CA SER A 456 -23.09 -8.72 14.97
C SER A 456 -23.77 -10.01 14.55
N LEU A 457 -23.51 -11.12 15.26
CA LEU A 457 -24.13 -12.42 15.04
C LEU A 457 -24.98 -12.84 16.24
N VAL A 458 -26.17 -13.39 15.97
CA VAL A 458 -27.13 -13.74 17.04
C VAL A 458 -26.61 -14.82 17.96
N ASN A 459 -25.92 -15.80 17.43
CA ASN A 459 -25.41 -16.91 18.21
C ASN A 459 -24.06 -16.65 18.87
N GLY A 460 -23.42 -15.52 18.59
CA GLY A 460 -22.13 -15.12 19.16
C GLY A 460 -20.98 -16.11 18.97
N VAL A 461 -21.17 -17.17 18.18
CA VAL A 461 -20.19 -18.21 17.91
C VAL A 461 -20.05 -18.41 16.41
N ALA A 462 -18.85 -18.24 15.90
CA ALA A 462 -18.54 -18.60 14.52
C ALA A 462 -18.38 -20.12 14.41
N THR A 463 -19.12 -20.73 13.51
CA THR A 463 -18.84 -22.08 13.03
C THR A 463 -17.76 -22.06 11.95
N SER A 464 -17.21 -23.21 11.58
CA SER A 464 -16.16 -23.30 10.55
C SER A 464 -16.56 -22.68 9.20
N ALA A 465 -17.86 -22.54 8.94
CA ALA A 465 -18.39 -21.90 7.74
C ALA A 465 -18.34 -20.36 7.80
N VAL A 466 -18.17 -19.79 8.97
CA VAL A 466 -18.26 -18.34 9.24
C VAL A 466 -16.90 -17.74 9.63
N THR A 467 -15.95 -18.56 10.10
CA THR A 467 -14.61 -18.06 10.40
C THR A 467 -13.95 -17.60 9.13
N PRO A 468 -13.51 -16.33 9.07
CA PRO A 468 -12.71 -15.86 7.95
C PRO A 468 -11.52 -16.81 7.75
N SER A 469 -11.41 -17.39 6.56
CA SER A 469 -10.31 -18.32 6.27
C SER A 469 -8.96 -17.63 6.45
N GLY A 470 -7.99 -18.36 6.95
CA GLY A 470 -6.64 -17.88 7.15
C GLY A 470 -6.40 -17.17 8.49
N LEU A 471 -7.40 -17.02 9.36
CA LEU A 471 -7.21 -16.41 10.67
C LEU A 471 -6.54 -17.35 11.70
N GLY A 472 -6.35 -18.63 11.37
CA GLY A 472 -5.69 -19.57 12.27
C GLY A 472 -6.39 -19.79 13.61
N VAL A 473 -7.65 -19.38 13.72
CA VAL A 473 -8.47 -19.60 14.91
C VAL A 473 -9.18 -20.94 14.81
N SER A 474 -9.08 -21.73 15.85
CA SER A 474 -9.84 -22.99 15.94
C SER A 474 -11.31 -22.70 16.28
N THR A 475 -12.21 -23.43 15.66
CA THR A 475 -13.64 -23.38 16.00
C THR A 475 -13.95 -24.22 17.25
N PRO A 476 -14.88 -23.81 18.12
CA PRO A 476 -15.70 -22.60 18.00
C PRO A 476 -14.94 -21.34 18.46
N THR A 477 -15.09 -20.25 17.72
CA THR A 477 -14.57 -18.94 18.07
C THR A 477 -15.72 -18.02 18.48
N LEU A 478 -15.59 -17.36 19.61
CA LEU A 478 -16.57 -16.36 20.04
C LEU A 478 -16.48 -15.14 19.11
N ILE A 479 -17.61 -14.76 18.53
CA ILE A 479 -17.72 -13.49 17.82
C ILE A 479 -18.12 -12.42 18.83
N ASP A 480 -17.23 -11.46 19.01
CA ASP A 480 -17.47 -10.27 19.79
C ASP A 480 -17.53 -9.09 18.83
N SER A 481 -18.63 -8.35 18.85
CA SER A 481 -18.80 -7.21 17.96
C SER A 481 -17.77 -6.10 18.20
N ASN A 482 -17.04 -6.11 19.31
CA ASN A 482 -16.07 -5.08 19.65
C ASN A 482 -14.74 -5.66 20.06
N GLN A 483 -13.68 -5.27 19.38
CA GLN A 483 -12.30 -5.61 19.73
C GLN A 483 -11.40 -4.38 19.60
N ASP A 484 -10.47 -4.29 20.55
CA ASP A 484 -9.50 -3.21 20.61
C ASP A 484 -8.10 -3.74 20.30
N ASN A 485 -7.24 -2.87 19.79
CA ASN A 485 -5.82 -3.18 19.59
C ASN A 485 -4.95 -1.99 19.96
N PHE A 486 -3.84 -2.25 20.63
CA PHE A 486 -2.82 -1.27 20.97
C PHE A 486 -1.50 -1.71 20.34
N SER A 487 -0.88 -0.82 19.59
CA SER A 487 0.30 -1.13 18.80
C SER A 487 1.39 -0.08 18.99
N VAL A 488 2.63 -0.55 19.02
CA VAL A 488 3.81 0.32 19.13
C VAL A 488 4.78 -0.03 18.00
N ARG A 489 5.37 0.98 17.35
CA ARG A 489 6.40 0.78 16.33
C ARG A 489 7.59 1.72 16.59
N PHE A 490 8.77 1.14 16.69
CA PHE A 490 10.03 1.87 16.66
C PHE A 490 10.63 1.76 15.27
N ARG A 491 11.17 2.86 14.75
CA ARG A 491 11.81 2.93 13.45
C ARG A 491 13.15 3.63 13.53
N VAL A 492 14.13 3.08 12.81
CA VAL A 492 15.39 3.73 12.47
C VAL A 492 15.49 3.81 10.96
N HIS A 493 15.85 4.96 10.42
CA HIS A 493 15.85 5.21 8.97
C HIS A 493 17.02 6.07 8.54
N ARG A 494 17.67 5.67 7.48
CA ARG A 494 18.77 6.40 6.84
C ARG A 494 18.46 6.62 5.37
N ASP A 495 18.41 7.89 4.97
CA ASP A 495 18.43 8.30 3.57
C ASP A 495 19.85 8.45 3.05
N PHE A 496 20.07 8.19 1.77
CA PHE A 496 21.32 8.47 1.05
C PHE A 496 21.03 9.10 -0.32
N TYR A 497 20.12 10.04 -0.33
CA TYR A 497 19.89 10.90 -1.49
C TYR A 497 20.97 11.99 -1.54
N PRO A 498 21.60 12.22 -2.75
CA PRO A 498 22.61 13.26 -2.92
C PRO A 498 22.04 14.66 -2.80
#